data_0ed2763f0f8769529f12f2ee868848af
#
_entry.id   0ed2763f0f8769529f12f2ee868848af
#
_cell.length_a   1.000
_cell.length_b   1.000
_cell.length_c   1.000
_cell.angle_alpha   90.00
_cell.angle_beta   90.00
_cell.angle_gamma   90.00
#
_symmetry.space_group_name_H-M   'P 1'
#
loop_
_entity.id
_entity.type
_entity.pdbx_description
1 polymer ?
#
loop_
_entity_poly.entity_id
_entity_poly.type
_entity_poly.pdbx_seq_one_letter_code
_entity_poly.pdbx_strand_id
1 'polypeptide(L)'
;MTEKQIEQREQALQRAGGCVCQVCGMPFKAGQYAHKIGNREIYRKKYGNWIIDHTLNGEYVCSLSCNNSVDVGSSYGNHLEVIADILIYEYQKMWGAEGLGKLSDKLLEKYKLYGVENGTEKN
;
A
#
# COMPACT_ATOMS: atom_id res chain seq x y z
N MET A 1 -6.14 -18.29 -8.53
CA MET A 1 -6.09 -17.16 -7.56
C MET A 1 -6.06 -17.73 -6.15
N THR A 2 -5.18 -17.23 -5.32
CA THR A 2 -5.06 -17.71 -3.95
C THR A 2 -6.15 -17.11 -3.07
N GLU A 3 -6.37 -17.71 -1.89
CA GLU A 3 -7.31 -17.17 -0.93
C GLU A 3 -6.94 -15.74 -0.54
N LYS A 4 -5.64 -15.47 -0.40
CA LYS A 4 -5.16 -14.13 -0.05
C LYS A 4 -5.50 -13.12 -1.14
N GLN A 5 -5.39 -13.50 -2.39
CA GLN A 5 -5.74 -12.62 -3.51
C GLN A 5 -7.23 -12.37 -3.58
N ILE A 6 -8.04 -13.38 -3.30
CA ILE A 6 -9.50 -13.22 -3.23
C ILE A 6 -9.86 -12.23 -2.12
N GLU A 7 -9.27 -12.43 -0.94
CA GLU A 7 -9.49 -11.55 0.21
C GLU A 7 -9.06 -10.11 -0.10
N GLN A 8 -7.93 -9.95 -0.76
CA GLN A 8 -7.42 -8.66 -1.18
C GLN A 8 -8.46 -7.89 -2.00
N ARG A 9 -9.05 -8.59 -2.97
CA ARG A 9 -10.04 -7.98 -3.86
C ARG A 9 -11.35 -7.67 -3.15
N GLU A 10 -11.80 -8.57 -2.28
CA GLU A 10 -13.02 -8.35 -1.53
C GLU A 10 -12.90 -7.15 -0.61
N GLN A 11 -11.76 -7.00 0.05
CA GLN A 11 -11.53 -5.86 0.92
C GLN A 11 -11.44 -4.55 0.14
N ALA A 12 -10.89 -4.59 -1.07
CA ALA A 12 -10.86 -3.42 -1.94
C ALA A 12 -12.27 -2.98 -2.33
N LEU A 13 -13.14 -3.94 -2.64
CA LEU A 13 -14.54 -3.64 -2.95
C LEU A 13 -15.25 -3.03 -1.74
N GLN A 14 -14.99 -3.54 -0.55
CA GLN A 14 -15.59 -3.00 0.67
C GLN A 14 -15.15 -1.56 0.91
N ARG A 15 -13.88 -1.27 0.70
CA ARG A 15 -13.37 0.10 0.85
C ARG A 15 -14.03 1.06 -0.14
N ALA A 16 -14.30 0.56 -1.34
CA ALA A 16 -14.93 1.39 -2.38
C ALA A 16 -16.43 1.60 -2.16
N GLY A 17 -17.03 0.81 -1.26
CA GLY A 17 -18.47 0.86 -1.04
C GLY A 17 -19.25 0.09 -2.07
N GLY A 18 -18.61 -0.87 -2.75
CA GLY A 18 -19.24 -1.71 -3.78
C GLY A 18 -18.57 -1.56 -5.13
N CYS A 19 -19.32 -1.78 -6.19
CA CYS A 19 -18.78 -1.74 -7.55
C CYS A 19 -18.67 -0.30 -8.07
N VAL A 20 -17.80 0.47 -7.43
CA VAL A 20 -17.52 1.86 -7.77
C VAL A 20 -16.02 2.00 -7.98
N CYS A 21 -15.62 2.65 -9.06
CA CYS A 21 -14.21 2.85 -9.39
C CYS A 21 -13.52 3.71 -8.32
N GLN A 22 -12.44 3.20 -7.78
CA GLN A 22 -11.71 3.90 -6.72
C GLN A 22 -10.87 5.06 -7.27
N VAL A 23 -10.75 5.19 -8.58
CA VAL A 23 -10.05 6.31 -9.20
C VAL A 23 -11.01 7.41 -9.63
N CYS A 24 -12.01 7.09 -10.45
CA CYS A 24 -12.89 8.12 -11.01
C CYS A 24 -14.28 8.18 -10.37
N GLY A 25 -14.62 7.25 -9.50
CA GLY A 25 -15.90 7.26 -8.80
C GLY A 25 -17.08 6.75 -9.57
N MET A 26 -16.89 6.32 -10.82
CA MET A 26 -18.00 5.84 -11.63
C MET A 26 -18.37 4.41 -11.27
N PRO A 27 -19.68 4.07 -11.31
CA PRO A 27 -20.08 2.68 -11.07
C PRO A 27 -19.69 1.81 -12.25
N PHE A 28 -19.47 0.52 -12.01
CA PHE A 28 -19.13 -0.43 -13.07
C PHE A 28 -19.84 -1.78 -12.83
N LYS A 29 -20.05 -2.52 -13.92
CA LYS A 29 -20.59 -3.87 -13.83
C LYS A 29 -19.49 -4.91 -13.79
N ALA A 30 -18.45 -4.70 -14.61
CA ALA A 30 -17.28 -5.57 -14.65
C ALA A 30 -16.06 -4.67 -14.54
N GLY A 31 -15.43 -4.69 -13.41
CA GLY A 31 -14.25 -3.86 -13.17
C GLY A 31 -12.96 -4.62 -13.34
N GLN A 32 -11.87 -3.91 -13.18
CA GLN A 32 -10.52 -4.46 -13.18
C GLN A 32 -9.91 -4.25 -11.82
N TYR A 33 -9.07 -5.20 -11.38
CA TYR A 33 -8.33 -5.04 -10.15
C TYR A 33 -6.94 -4.52 -10.49
N ALA A 34 -6.61 -3.35 -9.97
CA ALA A 34 -5.36 -2.66 -10.30
C ALA A 34 -4.41 -2.73 -9.12
N HIS A 35 -3.14 -3.07 -9.39
CA HIS A 35 -2.11 -3.10 -8.36
C HIS A 35 -1.30 -1.80 -8.39
N LYS A 36 -1.02 -1.24 -7.23
CA LYS A 36 -0.14 -0.05 -7.12
C LYS A 36 1.30 -0.45 -7.43
N ILE A 37 1.84 -1.43 -6.71
CA ILE A 37 3.08 -2.10 -7.09
C ILE A 37 2.65 -3.30 -7.92
N GLY A 38 3.11 -3.34 -9.16
CA GLY A 38 2.64 -4.33 -10.13
C GLY A 38 2.78 -5.77 -9.68
N ASN A 39 1.84 -6.60 -10.12
CA ASN A 39 1.86 -8.03 -9.84
C ASN A 39 2.85 -8.70 -10.79
N ARG A 40 4.13 -8.55 -10.49
CA ARG A 40 5.22 -9.10 -11.30
C ARG A 40 6.17 -9.87 -10.41
N GLU A 41 6.79 -10.89 -10.98
CA GLU A 41 7.67 -11.76 -10.22
C GLU A 41 8.84 -11.00 -9.60
N ILE A 42 9.39 -10.03 -10.31
CA ILE A 42 10.51 -9.24 -9.81
C ILE A 42 10.13 -8.51 -8.52
N TYR A 43 8.91 -7.98 -8.46
CA TYR A 43 8.44 -7.27 -7.27
C TYR A 43 8.06 -8.23 -6.15
N ARG A 44 7.52 -9.40 -6.49
CA ARG A 44 7.22 -10.42 -5.50
C ARG A 44 8.49 -10.93 -4.82
N LYS A 45 9.56 -11.08 -5.57
CA LYS A 45 10.85 -11.49 -5.00
C LYS A 45 11.46 -10.39 -4.15
N LYS A 46 11.30 -9.15 -4.58
CA LYS A 46 11.92 -8.02 -3.89
C LYS A 46 11.19 -7.64 -2.61
N TYR A 47 9.86 -7.60 -2.63
CA TYR A 47 9.06 -7.10 -1.51
C TYR A 47 8.28 -8.19 -0.79
N GLY A 48 8.11 -9.35 -1.40
CA GLY A 48 7.36 -10.46 -0.84
C GLY A 48 5.90 -10.48 -1.25
N ASN A 49 5.33 -11.68 -1.23
CA ASN A 49 3.93 -11.87 -1.63
C ASN A 49 2.97 -11.12 -0.69
N TRP A 50 3.34 -11.00 0.58
CA TRP A 50 2.48 -10.33 1.55
C TRP A 50 2.21 -8.88 1.17
N ILE A 51 3.23 -8.19 0.68
CA ILE A 51 3.09 -6.80 0.22
C ILE A 51 2.25 -6.74 -1.06
N ILE A 52 2.61 -7.57 -2.05
CA ILE A 52 1.94 -7.51 -3.36
C ILE A 52 0.46 -7.88 -3.24
N ASP A 53 0.15 -8.84 -2.38
CA ASP A 53 -1.22 -9.32 -2.19
C ASP A 53 -1.96 -8.59 -1.07
N HIS A 54 -1.39 -7.54 -0.52
CA HIS A 54 -2.03 -6.76 0.53
C HIS A 54 -3.17 -5.93 -0.04
N THR A 55 -4.25 -5.79 0.74
CA THR A 55 -5.43 -5.07 0.28
C THR A 55 -5.15 -3.63 -0.13
N LEU A 56 -4.20 -2.96 0.54
CA LEU A 56 -3.87 -1.57 0.20
C LEU A 56 -3.00 -1.46 -1.04
N ASN A 57 -2.48 -2.57 -1.56
CA ASN A 57 -1.71 -2.54 -2.80
C ASN A 57 -2.60 -2.65 -4.03
N GLY A 58 -3.91 -2.63 -3.88
CA GLY A 58 -4.78 -2.76 -5.02
C GLY A 58 -6.08 -2.00 -4.87
N GLU A 59 -6.68 -1.69 -6.01
CA GLU A 59 -7.94 -0.98 -6.08
C GLU A 59 -8.78 -1.54 -7.21
N TYR A 60 -10.12 -1.54 -7.04
CA TYR A 60 -11.02 -1.88 -8.11
C TYR A 60 -11.32 -0.64 -8.94
N VAL A 61 -11.21 -0.77 -10.25
CA VAL A 61 -11.38 0.35 -11.17
C VAL A 61 -12.27 -0.05 -12.34
N CYS A 62 -12.81 0.94 -13.04
CA CYS A 62 -13.81 0.68 -14.08
C CYS A 62 -13.20 0.35 -15.44
N SER A 63 -11.95 0.67 -15.68
CA SER A 63 -11.38 0.57 -17.02
C SER A 63 -9.87 0.41 -16.98
N LEU A 64 -9.30 0.07 -18.15
CA LEU A 64 -7.87 -0.02 -18.30
C LEU A 64 -7.18 1.33 -18.06
N SER A 65 -7.83 2.42 -18.46
CA SER A 65 -7.29 3.76 -18.22
C SER A 65 -7.13 4.04 -16.74
N CYS A 66 -8.14 3.74 -15.94
CA CYS A 66 -8.05 3.92 -14.50
C CYS A 66 -7.06 2.95 -13.88
N ASN A 67 -6.98 1.72 -14.41
CA ASN A 67 -6.01 0.73 -13.95
C ASN A 67 -4.58 1.26 -14.13
N ASN A 68 -4.29 1.84 -15.28
CA ASN A 68 -2.95 2.37 -15.57
C ASN A 68 -2.60 3.54 -14.65
N SER A 69 -3.58 4.28 -14.17
CA SER A 69 -3.31 5.40 -13.29
C SER A 69 -3.04 4.96 -11.84
N VAL A 70 -3.42 3.74 -11.47
CA VAL A 70 -3.14 3.20 -10.14
C VAL A 70 -1.69 2.74 -10.02
N ASP A 71 -1.12 2.21 -11.13
CA ASP A 71 0.23 1.68 -11.14
C ASP A 71 1.23 2.81 -10.85
N VAL A 72 2.03 2.65 -9.81
CA VAL A 72 3.00 3.68 -9.41
C VAL A 72 4.32 3.57 -10.18
N GLY A 73 4.42 2.63 -11.12
CA GLY A 73 5.58 2.49 -11.96
C GLY A 73 6.71 1.71 -11.29
N SER A 74 7.93 1.95 -11.73
CA SER A 74 9.09 1.21 -11.25
C SER A 74 9.95 2.01 -10.26
N SER A 75 9.52 3.21 -9.88
CA SER A 75 10.27 4.03 -8.95
C SER A 75 10.33 3.39 -7.57
N TYR A 76 11.53 3.18 -7.06
CA TYR A 76 11.74 2.60 -5.75
C TYR A 76 11.12 3.49 -4.66
N GLY A 77 11.24 4.80 -4.81
CA GLY A 77 10.63 5.74 -3.86
C GLY A 77 9.11 5.59 -3.80
N ASN A 78 8.46 5.44 -4.94
CA ASN A 78 7.01 5.25 -4.98
C ASN A 78 6.62 3.91 -4.36
N HIS A 79 7.41 2.87 -4.59
CA HIS A 79 7.18 1.57 -3.97
C HIS A 79 7.28 1.66 -2.45
N LEU A 80 8.28 2.39 -1.94
CA LEU A 80 8.45 2.56 -0.51
C LEU A 80 7.28 3.29 0.14
N GLU A 81 6.70 4.25 -0.57
CA GLU A 81 5.51 4.95 -0.06
C GLU A 81 4.33 4.00 0.09
N VAL A 82 4.11 3.14 -0.90
CA VAL A 82 3.05 2.15 -0.82
C VAL A 82 3.29 1.19 0.35
N ILE A 83 4.53 0.71 0.48
CA ILE A 83 4.90 -0.20 1.56
C ILE A 83 4.72 0.47 2.92
N ALA A 84 5.11 1.73 3.05
CA ALA A 84 4.94 2.49 4.29
C ALA A 84 3.46 2.59 4.67
N ASP A 85 2.60 2.87 3.70
CA ASP A 85 1.15 2.93 3.95
C ASP A 85 0.62 1.59 4.45
N ILE A 86 1.08 0.50 3.85
CA ILE A 86 0.68 -0.86 4.26
C ILE A 86 1.11 -1.12 5.71
N LEU A 87 2.35 -0.80 6.04
CA LEU A 87 2.88 -1.05 7.37
C LEU A 87 2.18 -0.20 8.43
N ILE A 88 1.92 1.06 8.11
CA ILE A 88 1.19 1.95 9.02
C ILE A 88 -0.23 1.44 9.26
N TYR A 89 -0.89 1.02 8.19
CA TYR A 89 -2.24 0.46 8.27
C TYR A 89 -2.29 -0.77 9.19
N GLU A 90 -1.35 -1.70 8.98
CA GLU A 90 -1.31 -2.93 9.78
C GLU A 90 -0.97 -2.65 11.24
N TYR A 91 -0.03 -1.75 11.47
CA TYR A 91 0.36 -1.38 12.82
C TYR A 91 -0.81 -0.69 13.54
N GLN A 92 -1.49 0.21 12.86
CA GLN A 92 -2.63 0.93 13.40
C GLN A 92 -3.80 -0.04 13.71
N LYS A 93 -4.00 -1.03 12.85
CA LYS A 93 -5.02 -2.04 13.03
C LYS A 93 -4.77 -2.88 14.28
N MET A 94 -3.49 -3.16 14.57
CA MET A 94 -3.12 -3.97 15.74
C MET A 94 -3.18 -3.16 17.04
N TRP A 95 -2.77 -1.91 16.99
CA TRP A 95 -2.55 -1.11 18.21
C TRP A 95 -3.41 0.14 18.31
N GLY A 96 -4.17 0.48 17.27
CA GLY A 96 -5.00 1.68 17.24
C GLY A 96 -4.16 2.94 17.13
N ALA A 97 -4.77 4.06 17.44
CA ALA A 97 -4.09 5.36 17.36
C ALA A 97 -2.89 5.44 18.30
N GLU A 98 -3.00 4.79 19.46
CA GLU A 98 -1.92 4.77 20.43
C GLU A 98 -0.71 4.03 19.89
N GLY A 99 -0.97 2.94 19.16
CA GLY A 99 0.11 2.18 18.52
C GLY A 99 0.84 2.99 17.46
N LEU A 100 0.13 3.84 16.74
CA LEU A 100 0.74 4.70 15.74
C LEU A 100 1.70 5.68 16.39
N GLY A 101 1.35 6.22 17.56
CA GLY A 101 2.24 7.08 18.31
C GLY A 101 3.51 6.36 18.74
N LYS A 102 3.36 5.11 19.20
CA LYS A 102 4.53 4.31 19.59
C LYS A 102 5.46 4.03 18.43
N LEU A 103 4.91 3.80 17.25
CA LEU A 103 5.71 3.59 16.04
C LEU A 103 6.51 4.84 15.71
N SER A 104 5.85 6.00 15.81
CA SER A 104 6.51 7.28 15.57
C SER A 104 7.69 7.49 16.52
N ASP A 105 7.49 7.20 17.81
CA ASP A 105 8.53 7.33 18.82
C ASP A 105 9.71 6.41 18.53
N LYS A 106 9.42 5.18 18.11
CA LYS A 106 10.48 4.24 17.76
C LYS A 106 11.29 4.69 16.57
N LEU A 107 10.64 5.29 15.59
CA LEU A 107 11.35 5.82 14.43
C LEU A 107 12.26 6.97 14.82
N LEU A 108 11.80 7.85 15.68
CA LEU A 108 12.61 8.96 16.17
C LEU A 108 13.85 8.45 16.91
N GLU A 109 13.67 7.44 17.76
CA GLU A 109 14.79 6.83 18.44
C GLU A 109 15.81 6.24 17.48
N LYS A 110 15.31 5.60 16.42
CA LYS A 110 16.17 5.01 15.42
C LYS A 110 17.01 6.06 14.71
N TYR A 111 16.41 7.19 14.37
CA TYR A 111 17.15 8.29 13.78
C TYR A 111 18.27 8.77 14.69
N LYS A 112 18.01 8.88 15.97
CA LYS A 112 19.04 9.28 16.93
C LYS A 112 20.17 8.29 16.97
N LEU A 113 19.85 7.01 17.01
CA LEU A 113 20.85 5.96 17.09
C LEU A 113 21.77 5.91 15.89
N TYR A 114 21.23 6.19 14.70
CA TYR A 114 22.02 6.10 13.49
C TYR A 114 22.61 7.44 13.07
N GLY A 115 22.53 8.43 13.94
CA GLY A 115 23.25 9.67 13.72
C GLY A 115 22.68 10.60 12.70
N VAL A 116 21.43 10.43 12.37
CA VAL A 116 20.80 11.36 11.46
C VAL A 116 20.84 12.74 12.02
N GLU A 117 20.68 12.85 13.31
CA GLU A 117 20.81 14.10 13.96
C GLU A 117 22.16 14.64 13.89
N ASN A 118 23.15 13.78 13.82
CA ASN A 118 24.51 14.24 13.68
C ASN A 118 24.74 14.87 12.35
N GLY A 119 24.10 14.31 11.36
CA GLY A 119 24.20 14.85 10.03
C GLY A 119 23.45 16.11 9.88
N THR A 120 22.48 16.29 10.68
CA THR A 120 21.76 17.47 10.57
C THR A 120 22.30 18.43 11.39
N GLU A 121 22.82 17.88 12.17
CA GLU A 121 23.26 18.55 12.82
C GLU A 121 24.14 18.95 12.34
N LYS A 122 24.39 18.70 11.59
CA LYS A 122 25.11 19.10 11.02
C LYS A 122 24.64 19.64 10.21
N ASN A 123 24.23 19.83 10.21
CA ASN A 123 23.67 20.29 9.80
C ASN A 123 23.27 20.55 9.84
#